data_e12e1f3c0c80c24f805264031de69f2a
#
_entry.id   e12e1f3c0c80c24f805264031de69f2a
#
_cell.length_a   1.000
_cell.length_b   1.000
_cell.length_c   1.000
_cell.angle_alpha   90.00
_cell.angle_beta   90.00
_cell.angle_gamma   90.00
#
_symmetry.space_group_name_H-M   'P 1'
#
loop_
_entity.id
_entity.type
_entity.pdbx_description
1 polymer ?
#
loop_
_entity_poly.entity_id
_entity_poly.type
_entity_poly.pdbx_seq_one_letter_code
_entity_poly.pdbx_strand_id
1 'polypeptide(L)'
;MKTWNDCVAFHGHECGGLTIGYKASLYAIELLNLDFSADEQVVCIAENDACGIDGIQVMLGCSIGKGNLLFHMRGKQAFSFYNRKTDRSVRLVLKPRPEGMTKADSFAYYQACKPEEMFDVKETTIRLPEKARLFDSYVCDCCGETTGANWIRLAADKKLCLDCYESYNRFCV
;
A
#
# COMPACT_ATOMS: atom_id res chain seq x y z
N MET A 1 8.83 19.28 -0.69
CA MET A 1 7.70 18.38 -0.35
C MET A 1 6.81 18.27 -1.57
N LYS A 2 6.28 17.09 -1.89
CA LYS A 2 5.29 16.91 -2.97
C LYS A 2 3.97 17.60 -2.61
N THR A 3 3.19 17.98 -3.62
CA THR A 3 1.97 18.78 -3.48
C THR A 3 0.73 18.02 -3.98
N TRP A 4 -0.45 18.58 -3.75
CA TRP A 4 -1.70 18.10 -4.34
C TRP A 4 -1.63 18.00 -5.86
N ASN A 5 -1.04 19.02 -6.50
CA ASN A 5 -0.91 19.04 -7.97
C ASN A 5 0.00 17.92 -8.48
N ASP A 6 1.04 17.52 -7.73
CA ASP A 6 1.86 16.35 -8.08
C ASP A 6 1.03 15.07 -8.03
N CYS A 7 0.13 14.94 -7.04
CA CYS A 7 -0.77 13.78 -6.92
C CYS A 7 -1.77 13.74 -8.08
N VAL A 8 -2.37 14.89 -8.43
CA VAL A 8 -3.31 15.01 -9.55
C VAL A 8 -2.62 14.69 -10.88
N ALA A 9 -1.41 15.21 -11.08
CA ALA A 9 -0.62 14.94 -12.30
C ALA A 9 -0.29 13.45 -12.44
N PHE A 10 0.01 12.75 -11.32
CA PHE A 10 0.28 11.33 -11.31
C PHE A 10 -0.99 10.49 -11.54
N HIS A 11 -2.09 10.83 -10.86
CA HIS A 11 -3.35 10.09 -10.90
C HIS A 11 -4.20 10.39 -12.14
N GLY A 12 -3.96 11.54 -12.80
CA GLY A 12 -4.63 11.95 -14.03
C GLY A 12 -5.89 12.78 -13.85
N HIS A 13 -6.46 12.85 -12.65
CA HIS A 13 -7.64 13.68 -12.35
C HIS A 13 -7.82 13.94 -10.85
N GLU A 14 -8.67 14.90 -10.49
CA GLU A 14 -9.05 15.19 -9.12
C GLU A 14 -10.22 14.29 -8.67
N CYS A 15 -10.11 13.68 -7.49
CA CYS A 15 -11.22 12.92 -6.91
C CYS A 15 -11.10 12.81 -5.38
N GLY A 16 -12.22 12.46 -4.73
CA GLY A 16 -12.26 12.29 -3.28
C GLY A 16 -11.36 11.15 -2.77
N GLY A 17 -11.20 10.08 -3.55
CA GLY A 17 -10.30 8.98 -3.21
C GLY A 17 -8.84 9.43 -3.16
N LEU A 18 -8.39 10.17 -4.19
CA LEU A 18 -7.05 10.77 -4.22
C LEU A 18 -6.82 11.72 -3.03
N THR A 19 -7.83 12.55 -2.71
CA THR A 19 -7.79 13.46 -1.56
C THR A 19 -7.57 12.71 -0.27
N ILE A 20 -8.25 11.58 -0.06
CA ILE A 20 -8.08 10.75 1.14
C ILE A 20 -6.62 10.31 1.30
N GLY A 21 -6.00 9.78 0.26
CA GLY A 21 -4.60 9.36 0.31
C GLY A 21 -3.62 10.51 0.53
N TYR A 22 -3.85 11.64 -0.15
CA TYR A 22 -3.07 12.85 0.05
C TYR A 22 -3.12 13.35 1.50
N LYS A 23 -4.32 13.47 2.07
CA LYS A 23 -4.54 13.92 3.46
C LYS A 23 -4.01 12.90 4.49
N ALA A 24 -4.16 11.59 4.23
CA ALA A 24 -3.58 10.54 5.07
C ALA A 24 -2.05 10.66 5.09
N SER A 25 -1.43 10.94 3.96
CA SER A 25 0.02 11.15 3.87
C SER A 25 0.47 12.38 4.65
N LEU A 26 -0.23 13.51 4.52
CA LEU A 26 0.07 14.70 5.30
C LEU A 26 0.01 14.42 6.81
N TYR A 27 -1.02 13.71 7.25
CA TYR A 27 -1.18 13.40 8.66
C TYR A 27 -0.13 12.41 9.18
N ALA A 28 0.22 11.41 8.38
CA ALA A 28 1.31 10.49 8.72
C ALA A 28 2.67 11.20 8.79
N ILE A 29 2.94 12.16 7.89
CA ILE A 29 4.15 13.00 7.93
C ILE A 29 4.23 13.75 9.26
N GLU A 30 3.14 14.40 9.67
CA GLU A 30 3.07 15.14 10.93
C GLU A 30 3.28 14.22 12.14
N LEU A 31 2.50 13.13 12.25
CA LEU A 31 2.52 12.25 13.41
C LEU A 31 3.83 11.49 13.60
N LEU A 32 4.48 11.09 12.51
CA LEU A 32 5.67 10.24 12.55
C LEU A 32 6.95 10.97 12.14
N ASN A 33 6.87 12.28 11.83
CA ASN A 33 7.97 13.07 11.27
C ASN A 33 8.64 12.36 10.08
N LEU A 34 7.82 12.10 9.04
CA LEU A 34 8.28 11.36 7.86
C LEU A 34 8.90 12.31 6.83
N ASP A 35 9.96 11.84 6.20
CA ASP A 35 10.49 12.37 4.95
C ASP A 35 10.01 11.52 3.77
N PHE A 36 10.23 12.02 2.55
CA PHE A 36 10.05 11.21 1.34
C PHE A 36 10.97 10.00 1.36
N SER A 37 10.40 8.81 1.15
CA SER A 37 11.15 7.55 1.19
C SER A 37 11.86 7.32 -0.15
N ALA A 38 13.16 7.54 -0.17
CA ALA A 38 13.96 7.23 -1.36
C ALA A 38 14.03 5.72 -1.62
N ASP A 39 14.03 4.93 -0.54
CA ASP A 39 14.02 3.47 -0.55
C ASP A 39 12.92 2.97 0.40
N GLU A 40 13.22 2.14 1.41
CA GLU A 40 12.25 1.54 2.33
C GLU A 40 12.18 2.21 3.72
N GLN A 41 12.60 3.48 3.87
CA GLN A 41 12.60 4.17 5.18
C GLN A 41 11.20 4.35 5.74
N VAL A 42 10.22 4.58 4.85
CA VAL A 42 8.80 4.62 5.18
C VAL A 42 8.12 3.44 4.53
N VAL A 43 7.26 2.74 5.26
CA VAL A 43 6.44 1.65 4.75
C VAL A 43 4.97 2.01 4.95
N CYS A 44 4.15 1.77 3.93
CA CYS A 44 2.70 1.84 4.01
C CYS A 44 2.09 0.46 3.78
N ILE A 45 1.20 0.03 4.69
CA ILE A 45 0.33 -1.12 4.47
C ILE A 45 -1.09 -0.59 4.31
N ALA A 46 -1.63 -0.73 3.10
CA ALA A 46 -2.97 -0.28 2.75
C ALA A 46 -3.99 -1.41 2.89
N GLU A 47 -5.18 -1.09 3.39
CA GLU A 47 -6.27 -2.05 3.52
C GLU A 47 -7.27 -1.98 2.35
N ASN A 48 -6.94 -1.24 1.31
CA ASN A 48 -7.66 -1.09 0.04
C ASN A 48 -6.70 -0.80 -1.12
N ASP A 49 -7.23 -0.83 -2.34
CA ASP A 49 -6.55 -0.56 -3.62
C ASP A 49 -7.18 0.63 -4.37
N ALA A 50 -7.79 1.56 -3.64
CA ALA A 50 -8.49 2.71 -4.23
C ALA A 50 -7.53 3.86 -4.58
N CYS A 51 -8.05 4.89 -5.26
CA CYS A 51 -7.30 6.06 -5.75
C CYS A 51 -6.36 6.73 -4.73
N GLY A 52 -6.65 6.60 -3.42
CA GLY A 52 -5.82 7.16 -2.35
C GLY A 52 -4.40 6.59 -2.32
N ILE A 53 -4.20 5.39 -2.86
CA ILE A 53 -2.89 4.75 -2.98
C ILE A 53 -1.93 5.60 -3.80
N ASP A 54 -2.42 6.21 -4.88
CA ASP A 54 -1.60 7.07 -5.73
C ASP A 54 -1.12 8.33 -5.00
N GLY A 55 -1.99 8.91 -4.16
CA GLY A 55 -1.60 10.01 -3.27
C GLY A 55 -0.48 9.61 -2.30
N ILE A 56 -0.57 8.42 -1.71
CA ILE A 56 0.46 7.88 -0.80
C ILE A 56 1.78 7.64 -1.54
N GLN A 57 1.72 7.08 -2.74
CA GLN A 57 2.91 6.85 -3.57
C GLN A 57 3.66 8.15 -3.85
N VAL A 58 2.93 9.18 -4.27
CA VAL A 58 3.51 10.48 -4.64
C VAL A 58 4.06 11.20 -3.40
N MET A 59 3.29 11.25 -2.32
CA MET A 59 3.63 12.03 -1.14
C MET A 59 4.78 11.43 -0.32
N LEU A 60 4.77 10.10 -0.16
CA LEU A 60 5.69 9.40 0.74
C LEU A 60 6.76 8.59 0.00
N GLY A 61 6.63 8.41 -1.31
CA GLY A 61 7.54 7.56 -2.06
C GLY A 61 7.36 6.07 -1.75
N CYS A 62 6.21 5.66 -1.21
CA CYS A 62 5.88 4.25 -1.05
C CYS A 62 5.46 3.67 -2.40
N SER A 63 6.06 2.56 -2.83
CA SER A 63 5.71 1.91 -4.10
C SER A 63 5.86 0.39 -4.02
N ILE A 64 5.12 -0.32 -4.87
CA ILE A 64 5.17 -1.78 -4.94
C ILE A 64 6.58 -2.24 -5.34
N GLY A 65 7.20 -1.59 -6.34
CA GLY A 65 8.51 -1.96 -6.86
C GLY A 65 9.66 -1.80 -5.85
N LYS A 66 9.53 -0.91 -4.87
CA LYS A 66 10.49 -0.78 -3.75
C LYS A 66 10.19 -1.72 -2.59
N GLY A 67 9.03 -2.39 -2.58
CA GLY A 67 8.61 -3.26 -1.48
C GLY A 67 8.16 -2.54 -0.21
N ASN A 68 7.91 -1.23 -0.29
CA ASN A 68 7.47 -0.41 0.84
C ASN A 68 6.02 0.10 0.73
N LEU A 69 5.28 -0.33 -0.28
CA LEU A 69 3.83 -0.26 -0.38
C LEU A 69 3.27 -1.68 -0.43
N LEU A 70 2.58 -2.07 0.62
CA LEU A 70 2.06 -3.42 0.79
C LEU A 70 0.53 -3.37 0.94
N PHE A 71 -0.14 -4.46 0.57
CA PHE A 71 -1.59 -4.55 0.64
C PHE A 71 -2.03 -5.64 1.63
N HIS A 72 -2.87 -5.24 2.57
CA HIS A 72 -3.63 -6.12 3.44
C HIS A 72 -5.12 -5.92 3.15
N MET A 73 -5.57 -6.46 2.04
CA MET A 73 -6.90 -6.18 1.47
C MET A 73 -8.03 -6.51 2.44
N ARG A 74 -8.75 -5.48 2.90
CA ARG A 74 -9.91 -5.56 3.79
C ARG A 74 -11.08 -4.69 3.33
N GLY A 75 -10.92 -3.94 2.22
CA GLY A 75 -11.91 -3.00 1.70
C GLY A 75 -12.14 -1.78 2.62
N LYS A 76 -11.23 -1.50 3.53
CA LYS A 76 -11.31 -0.37 4.46
C LYS A 76 -10.48 0.80 3.95
N GLN A 77 -10.99 2.01 4.09
CA GLN A 77 -10.18 3.22 3.89
C GLN A 77 -9.28 3.42 5.13
N ALA A 78 -8.27 2.57 5.22
CA ALA A 78 -7.33 2.52 6.32
C ALA A 78 -5.90 2.24 5.82
N PHE A 79 -4.94 2.91 6.47
CA PHE A 79 -3.54 2.88 6.07
C PHE A 79 -2.67 2.82 7.32
N SER A 80 -1.76 1.86 7.37
CA SER A 80 -0.76 1.74 8.44
C SER A 80 0.59 2.26 7.92
N PHE A 81 1.13 3.28 8.58
CA PHE A 81 2.40 3.89 8.23
C PHE A 81 3.45 3.53 9.27
N TYR A 82 4.65 3.25 8.82
CA TYR A 82 5.79 2.87 9.65
C TYR A 82 7.02 3.70 9.27
N ASN A 83 7.69 4.24 10.27
CA ASN A 83 8.99 4.90 10.12
C ASN A 83 10.09 3.96 10.62
N ARG A 84 10.84 3.33 9.70
CA ARG A 84 11.92 2.39 10.06
C ARG A 84 13.10 3.05 10.80
N LYS A 85 13.26 4.38 10.70
CA LYS A 85 14.35 5.10 11.39
C LYS A 85 14.06 5.25 12.88
N THR A 86 12.80 5.41 13.25
CA THR A 86 12.37 5.71 14.63
C THR A 86 11.61 4.58 15.29
N ASP A 87 11.32 3.51 14.56
CA ASP A 87 10.46 2.37 14.97
C ASP A 87 9.06 2.80 15.44
N ARG A 88 8.60 3.96 14.94
CA ARG A 88 7.24 4.47 15.23
C ARG A 88 6.29 4.10 14.11
N SER A 89 5.05 3.88 14.48
CA SER A 89 4.00 3.56 13.52
C SER A 89 2.64 4.14 13.92
N VAL A 90 1.76 4.28 12.94
CA VAL A 90 0.38 4.73 13.15
C VAL A 90 -0.54 4.10 12.11
N ARG A 91 -1.76 3.77 12.52
CA ARG A 91 -2.82 3.35 11.61
C ARG A 91 -3.88 4.45 11.55
N LEU A 92 -4.08 5.01 10.35
CA LEU A 92 -5.10 6.01 10.07
C LEU A 92 -6.32 5.32 9.46
N VAL A 93 -7.50 5.57 10.02
CA VAL A 93 -8.77 5.03 9.54
C VAL A 93 -9.68 6.19 9.19
N LEU A 94 -10.15 6.25 7.94
CA LEU A 94 -11.07 7.29 7.52
C LEU A 94 -12.37 7.21 8.34
N LYS A 95 -12.76 8.34 8.93
CA LYS A 95 -14.04 8.48 9.65
C LYS A 95 -15.22 8.43 8.67
N PRO A 96 -16.39 7.96 9.10
CA PRO A 96 -17.59 8.04 8.31
C PRO A 96 -17.88 9.49 7.89
N ARG A 97 -18.20 9.67 6.61
CA ARG A 97 -18.68 10.99 6.12
C ARG A 97 -20.14 11.20 6.50
N PRO A 98 -20.62 12.45 6.53
CA PRO A 98 -22.05 12.76 6.67
C PRO A 98 -22.88 12.02 5.60
N GLU A 99 -24.07 11.56 5.99
CA GLU A 99 -24.99 10.86 5.09
C GLU A 99 -25.56 11.81 4.02
N GLY A 100 -26.02 11.24 2.88
CA GLY A 100 -26.70 11.98 1.83
C GLY A 100 -25.81 12.80 0.88
N MET A 101 -24.48 12.80 1.08
CA MET A 101 -23.56 13.53 0.19
C MET A 101 -23.50 12.91 -1.21
N THR A 102 -23.60 13.73 -2.24
CA THR A 102 -23.26 13.34 -3.61
C THR A 102 -21.74 13.08 -3.74
N LYS A 103 -21.32 12.55 -4.89
CA LYS A 103 -19.88 12.37 -5.19
C LYS A 103 -19.14 13.71 -5.20
N ALA A 104 -19.75 14.77 -5.77
CA ALA A 104 -19.18 16.11 -5.82
C ALA A 104 -19.08 16.74 -4.44
N ASP A 105 -20.14 16.63 -3.61
CA ASP A 105 -20.13 17.13 -2.23
C ASP A 105 -19.05 16.43 -1.39
N SER A 106 -18.87 15.12 -1.58
CA SER A 106 -17.84 14.35 -0.90
C SER A 106 -16.43 14.83 -1.25
N PHE A 107 -16.17 15.18 -2.52
CA PHE A 107 -14.89 15.73 -2.94
C PHE A 107 -14.63 17.07 -2.26
N ALA A 108 -15.57 18.00 -2.35
CA ALA A 108 -15.47 19.32 -1.71
C ALA A 108 -15.27 19.20 -0.19
N TYR A 109 -16.03 18.31 0.45
CA TYR A 109 -15.91 18.02 1.88
C TYR A 109 -14.47 17.57 2.25
N TYR A 110 -13.92 16.54 1.58
CA TYR A 110 -12.58 16.05 1.90
C TYR A 110 -11.48 17.07 1.58
N GLN A 111 -11.67 17.92 0.57
CA GLN A 111 -10.72 19.01 0.27
C GLN A 111 -10.69 20.05 1.41
N ALA A 112 -11.85 20.40 1.95
CA ALA A 112 -11.99 21.40 3.01
C ALA A 112 -11.53 20.90 4.39
N CYS A 113 -11.72 19.60 4.70
CA CYS A 113 -11.36 19.04 6.00
C CYS A 113 -9.84 19.07 6.25
N LYS A 114 -9.48 19.30 7.50
CA LYS A 114 -8.11 19.05 7.96
C LYS A 114 -7.87 17.54 8.11
N PRO A 115 -6.61 17.07 7.98
CA PRO A 115 -6.30 15.64 8.11
C PRO A 115 -6.78 15.02 9.43
N GLU A 116 -6.59 15.71 10.55
CA GLU A 116 -7.00 15.25 11.89
C GLU A 116 -8.54 15.13 12.07
N GLU A 117 -9.29 15.86 11.25
CA GLU A 117 -10.76 15.76 11.23
C GLU A 117 -11.22 14.53 10.44
N MET A 118 -10.44 14.12 9.46
CA MET A 118 -10.77 13.01 8.57
C MET A 118 -10.47 11.63 9.13
N PHE A 119 -9.45 11.51 9.97
CA PHE A 119 -8.94 10.19 10.37
C PHE A 119 -9.01 9.96 11.88
N ASP A 120 -9.37 8.73 12.26
CA ASP A 120 -9.06 8.17 13.56
C ASP A 120 -7.63 7.66 13.57
N VAL A 121 -6.88 8.04 14.60
CA VAL A 121 -5.51 7.59 14.84
C VAL A 121 -5.57 6.35 15.74
N LYS A 122 -5.02 5.24 15.26
CA LYS A 122 -5.02 3.95 15.98
C LYS A 122 -3.62 3.35 15.99
N GLU A 123 -3.39 2.43 16.90
CA GLU A 123 -2.20 1.57 16.88
C GLU A 123 -2.23 0.63 15.67
N THR A 124 -1.06 0.31 15.15
CA THR A 124 -0.92 -0.67 14.07
C THR A 124 -1.12 -2.08 14.62
N THR A 125 -1.90 -2.88 13.91
CA THR A 125 -2.18 -4.28 14.28
C THR A 125 -1.31 -5.28 13.51
N ILE A 126 -0.64 -4.83 12.46
CA ILE A 126 0.25 -5.62 11.63
C ILE A 126 1.69 -5.27 12.01
N ARG A 127 2.51 -6.30 12.25
CA ARG A 127 3.94 -6.08 12.51
C ARG A 127 4.61 -5.48 11.28
N LEU A 128 5.55 -4.56 11.49
CA LEU A 128 6.37 -4.00 10.42
C LEU A 128 7.03 -5.13 9.61
N PRO A 129 6.77 -5.23 8.31
CA PRO A 129 7.38 -6.26 7.46
C PRO A 129 8.90 -6.10 7.38
N GLU A 130 9.60 -7.20 7.16
CA GLU A 130 11.02 -7.15 6.82
C GLU A 130 11.23 -6.34 5.54
N LYS A 131 12.49 -5.94 5.30
CA LYS A 131 12.86 -5.33 4.02
C LYS A 131 12.74 -6.33 2.88
N ALA A 132 12.49 -5.82 1.68
CA ALA A 132 12.49 -6.63 0.48
C ALA A 132 13.82 -7.39 0.34
N ARG A 133 13.75 -8.67 -0.02
CA ARG A 133 14.91 -9.53 -0.20
C ARG A 133 15.15 -9.77 -1.68
N LEU A 134 16.42 -9.88 -2.04
CA LEU A 134 16.81 -10.41 -3.33
C LEU A 134 16.84 -11.95 -3.24
N PHE A 135 16.34 -12.60 -4.28
CA PHE A 135 16.31 -14.05 -4.41
C PHE A 135 17.09 -14.47 -5.65
N ASP A 136 17.75 -15.62 -5.58
CA ASP A 136 18.30 -16.27 -6.76
C ASP A 136 17.19 -16.56 -7.78
N SER A 137 17.56 -16.64 -9.05
CA SER A 137 16.64 -16.97 -10.11
C SER A 137 16.85 -18.41 -10.59
N TYR A 138 15.76 -19.08 -10.92
CA TYR A 138 15.74 -20.44 -11.47
C TYR A 138 14.91 -20.47 -12.74
N VAL A 139 15.30 -21.34 -13.65
CA VAL A 139 14.52 -21.64 -14.85
C VAL A 139 13.47 -22.70 -14.50
N CYS A 140 12.23 -22.47 -14.91
CA CYS A 140 11.16 -23.45 -14.76
C CYS A 140 11.38 -24.63 -15.70
N ASP A 141 11.39 -25.86 -15.18
CA ASP A 141 11.62 -27.07 -15.96
C ASP A 141 10.47 -27.44 -16.94
N CYS A 142 9.34 -26.70 -16.85
CA CYS A 142 8.19 -26.90 -17.73
C CYS A 142 8.13 -25.86 -18.86
N CYS A 143 8.01 -24.56 -18.51
CA CYS A 143 7.84 -23.50 -19.52
C CYS A 143 9.16 -22.84 -19.95
N GLY A 144 10.28 -23.09 -19.26
CA GLY A 144 11.57 -22.47 -19.55
C GLY A 144 11.72 -21.02 -19.11
N GLU A 145 10.73 -20.44 -18.46
CA GLU A 145 10.77 -19.06 -17.98
C GLU A 145 11.56 -18.95 -16.67
N THR A 146 12.26 -17.82 -16.50
CA THR A 146 13.03 -17.53 -15.29
C THR A 146 12.14 -16.90 -14.24
N THR A 147 12.21 -17.43 -13.01
CA THR A 147 11.48 -16.92 -11.85
C THR A 147 12.34 -16.91 -10.58
N GLY A 148 12.01 -16.05 -9.62
CA GLY A 148 12.72 -15.98 -8.34
C GLY A 148 12.51 -17.24 -7.49
N ALA A 149 13.54 -17.64 -6.76
CA ALA A 149 13.54 -18.85 -5.90
C ALA A 149 12.31 -18.94 -4.97
N ASN A 150 11.85 -17.80 -4.47
CA ASN A 150 10.67 -17.73 -3.59
C ASN A 150 9.36 -18.21 -4.26
N TRP A 151 9.31 -18.18 -5.58
CA TRP A 151 8.15 -18.55 -6.41
C TRP A 151 8.31 -19.90 -7.11
N ILE A 152 9.40 -20.63 -6.81
CA ILE A 152 9.60 -22.01 -7.28
C ILE A 152 8.89 -22.98 -6.35
N ARG A 153 8.31 -24.03 -6.93
CA ARG A 153 7.80 -25.22 -6.25
C ARG A 153 8.51 -26.45 -6.79
N LEU A 154 8.85 -27.35 -5.89
CA LEU A 154 9.42 -28.65 -6.26
C LEU A 154 8.30 -29.68 -6.39
N ALA A 155 8.20 -30.34 -7.53
CA ALA A 155 7.27 -31.44 -7.77
C ALA A 155 7.90 -32.48 -8.69
N ALA A 156 7.93 -33.74 -8.27
CA ALA A 156 8.53 -34.86 -9.01
C ALA A 156 9.95 -34.52 -9.54
N ASP A 157 10.80 -34.00 -8.66
CA ASP A 157 12.20 -33.59 -8.94
C ASP A 157 12.34 -32.41 -9.91
N LYS A 158 11.25 -31.77 -10.31
CA LYS A 158 11.24 -30.58 -11.17
C LYS A 158 11.07 -29.30 -10.35
N LYS A 159 11.74 -28.22 -10.81
CA LYS A 159 11.54 -26.86 -10.34
C LYS A 159 10.49 -26.19 -11.23
N LEU A 160 9.32 -25.93 -10.69
CA LEU A 160 8.19 -25.38 -11.43
C LEU A 160 7.84 -23.98 -10.92
N CYS A 161 7.55 -23.04 -11.83
CA CYS A 161 6.93 -21.76 -11.48
C CYS A 161 5.47 -21.99 -11.04
N LEU A 162 4.83 -20.96 -10.47
CA LEU A 162 3.47 -21.12 -9.95
C LEU A 162 2.44 -21.44 -11.04
N ASP A 163 2.63 -20.97 -12.27
CA ASP A 163 1.73 -21.25 -13.39
C ASP A 163 1.82 -22.69 -13.88
N CYS A 164 2.98 -23.33 -13.71
CA CYS A 164 3.23 -24.71 -14.11
C CYS A 164 3.08 -25.72 -12.97
N TYR A 165 2.96 -25.23 -11.73
CA TYR A 165 2.82 -26.07 -10.55
C TYR A 165 1.36 -26.37 -10.26
N GLU A 166 0.99 -27.64 -10.28
CA GLU A 166 -0.32 -28.08 -9.82
C GLU A 166 -0.22 -28.58 -8.36
N SER A 167 -0.99 -27.94 -7.48
CA SER A 167 -1.07 -28.37 -6.08
C SER A 167 -1.80 -29.71 -5.97
N TYR A 168 -1.13 -30.72 -5.42
CA TYR A 168 -1.84 -31.95 -5.07
C TYR A 168 -2.70 -31.75 -3.83
N ASN A 169 -4.00 -31.77 -4.02
CA ASN A 169 -4.98 -31.74 -2.94
C ASN A 169 -5.90 -32.98 -3.01
N ARG A 170 -5.57 -34.01 -2.22
CA ARG A 170 -6.33 -35.27 -2.22
C ARG A 170 -7.79 -35.09 -1.83
N PHE A 171 -8.07 -34.10 -0.99
CA PHE A 171 -9.41 -33.94 -0.39
C PHE A 171 -10.24 -32.86 -1.07
N CYS A 172 -9.68 -32.06 -2.00
CA CYS A 172 -10.34 -30.95 -2.70
C CYS A 172 -11.06 -29.96 -1.76
N VAL A 173 -10.49 -29.66 -0.59
CA VAL A 173 -11.02 -28.78 0.45
C VAL A 173 -10.17 -27.51 0.60
#